data_142569905e2ce03edc15efef3e23724e
#
_entry.id   142569905e2ce03edc15efef3e23724e
#
_cell.length_a   1.000
_cell.length_b   1.000
_cell.length_c   1.000
_cell.angle_alpha   90.00
_cell.angle_beta   90.00
_cell.angle_gamma   90.00
#
_symmetry.space_group_name_H-M   'P 1'
#
loop_
_entity.id
_entity.type
_entity.pdbx_description
1 polymer ?
#
loop_
_entity_poly.entity_id
_entity_poly.type
_entity_poly.pdbx_seq_one_letter_code
_entity_poly.pdbx_strand_id
1 'polypeptide(L)'
;MLKLIIYQFQYSKRQWLGTIPLLFVSSLIVGTSLFGIASAIKTANINASQLFQMLIIFGGTTLFFLISNNIRLLIDIFKKDYQLWAILGASRTQLSLLVSGQFYLMAVIVSSIGTILSFIMADSYYKFLQNLLGRDELPDLVITANIQSILLSIFIVPTIVGIGAYFYSSRILKISSILKPKKKKRKVTVAGFVNISVRLFLWLLCIGSIVSAGFIRNKEIIEKQSSIVLFLLIIHILIIQSLSPSIQMFLIKFLMRIFPTENYVINTGFWNLLSNPSYLKSIQTSMSMGVTLISGFILYTQNMYSFMNTANGVLEARASFIAYMSAPIILIITSSISLTILSSNKDIEDIKQLKTLGVSRLQLFKIRIGEAIIHSVLILLVSVIFNLIILILVSLIGQFLGRSLVDISGFWQPSLIVISLLVIFYSITKGFYLFISR
;
A
#
# COMPACT_ATOMS: atom_id res chain seq x y z
N MET A 1 31.89 -0.25 -8.14
CA MET A 1 30.48 -0.18 -7.67
C MET A 1 29.74 -1.48 -7.81
N LEU A 2 29.65 -2.11 -8.99
CA LEU A 2 28.85 -3.33 -9.22
C LEU A 2 29.32 -4.50 -8.35
N LYS A 3 30.61 -4.77 -8.26
CA LYS A 3 31.19 -5.79 -7.36
C LYS A 3 30.78 -5.57 -5.89
N LEU A 4 30.79 -4.33 -5.46
CA LEU A 4 30.46 -3.93 -4.09
C LEU A 4 28.96 -4.13 -3.78
N ILE A 5 28.09 -3.85 -4.76
CA ILE A 5 26.65 -4.14 -4.68
C ILE A 5 26.41 -5.63 -4.49
N ILE A 6 27.12 -6.48 -5.28
CA ILE A 6 26.98 -7.94 -5.21
C ILE A 6 27.50 -8.49 -3.87
N TYR A 7 28.67 -8.03 -3.40
CA TYR A 7 29.20 -8.50 -2.12
C TYR A 7 28.32 -8.11 -0.93
N GLN A 8 27.81 -6.88 -0.91
CA GLN A 8 26.90 -6.43 0.15
C GLN A 8 25.56 -7.19 0.09
N PHE A 9 25.07 -7.48 -1.11
CA PHE A 9 23.89 -8.32 -1.28
C PHE A 9 24.14 -9.73 -0.71
N GLN A 10 25.29 -10.34 -0.98
CA GLN A 10 25.63 -11.67 -0.44
C GLN A 10 25.72 -11.68 1.08
N TYR A 11 26.23 -10.60 1.69
CA TYR A 11 26.34 -10.44 3.14
C TYR A 11 24.96 -10.31 3.81
N SER A 12 24.03 -9.61 3.18
CA SER A 12 22.73 -9.28 3.74
C SER A 12 21.54 -10.02 3.11
N LYS A 13 21.80 -11.18 2.46
CA LYS A 13 20.79 -11.98 1.72
C LYS A 13 19.46 -12.14 2.46
N ARG A 14 19.51 -12.50 3.74
CA ARG A 14 18.32 -12.79 4.56
C ARG A 14 17.37 -11.59 4.67
N GLN A 15 17.92 -10.39 4.70
CA GLN A 15 17.11 -9.17 4.78
C GLN A 15 16.52 -8.81 3.43
N TRP A 16 17.28 -9.01 2.34
CA TRP A 16 16.80 -8.77 0.97
C TRP A 16 15.70 -9.74 0.54
N LEU A 17 15.72 -10.99 1.02
CA LEU A 17 14.66 -11.97 0.78
C LEU A 17 13.28 -11.45 1.20
N GLY A 18 13.20 -10.59 2.22
CA GLY A 18 11.96 -9.96 2.63
C GLY A 18 11.31 -9.06 1.58
N THR A 19 12.06 -8.56 0.59
CA THR A 19 11.50 -7.70 -0.46
C THR A 19 10.96 -8.49 -1.66
N ILE A 20 11.37 -9.75 -1.81
CA ILE A 20 11.02 -10.61 -2.95
C ILE A 20 9.50 -10.74 -3.14
N PRO A 21 8.68 -11.04 -2.12
CA PRO A 21 7.25 -11.22 -2.32
C PRO A 21 6.58 -10.01 -2.98
N LEU A 22 6.91 -8.81 -2.51
CA LEU A 22 6.35 -7.59 -3.07
C LEU A 22 6.79 -7.38 -4.53
N LEU A 23 8.08 -7.54 -4.83
CA LEU A 23 8.62 -7.38 -6.18
C LEU A 23 8.04 -8.39 -7.16
N PHE A 24 7.88 -9.64 -6.71
CA PHE A 24 7.30 -10.73 -7.51
C PHE A 24 5.85 -10.44 -7.89
N VAL A 25 5.01 -10.13 -6.91
CA VAL A 25 3.60 -9.82 -7.17
C VAL A 25 3.45 -8.54 -7.98
N SER A 26 4.32 -7.56 -7.76
CA SER A 26 4.35 -6.34 -8.56
C SER A 26 4.61 -6.61 -10.03
N SER A 27 5.60 -7.44 -10.33
CA SER A 27 5.93 -7.80 -11.70
C SER A 27 4.84 -8.66 -12.35
N LEU A 28 4.20 -9.52 -11.55
CA LEU A 28 3.08 -10.34 -12.01
C LEU A 28 1.88 -9.46 -12.41
N ILE A 29 1.49 -8.48 -11.59
CA ILE A 29 0.39 -7.56 -11.89
C ILE A 29 0.71 -6.68 -13.11
N VAL A 30 1.90 -6.09 -13.16
CA VAL A 30 2.31 -5.26 -14.30
C VAL A 30 2.38 -6.11 -15.58
N GLY A 31 2.92 -7.32 -15.51
CA GLY A 31 2.98 -8.23 -16.64
C GLY A 31 1.60 -8.65 -17.14
N THR A 32 0.69 -9.08 -16.25
CA THR A 32 -0.68 -9.44 -16.62
C THR A 32 -1.41 -8.29 -17.30
N SER A 33 -1.24 -7.08 -16.79
CA SER A 33 -1.85 -5.90 -17.38
C SER A 33 -1.28 -5.57 -18.77
N LEU A 34 0.04 -5.62 -18.94
CA LEU A 34 0.69 -5.31 -20.23
C LEU A 34 0.35 -6.34 -21.30
N PHE A 35 0.33 -7.63 -20.98
CA PHE A 35 -0.11 -8.67 -21.91
C PHE A 35 -1.58 -8.52 -22.28
N GLY A 36 -2.43 -8.21 -21.30
CA GLY A 36 -3.84 -7.95 -21.54
C GLY A 36 -4.09 -6.74 -22.44
N ILE A 37 -3.43 -5.60 -22.16
CA ILE A 37 -3.55 -4.37 -22.98
C ILE A 37 -3.06 -4.63 -24.40
N ALA A 38 -1.89 -5.25 -24.57
CA ALA A 38 -1.33 -5.53 -25.89
C ALA A 38 -2.25 -6.43 -26.73
N SER A 39 -2.86 -7.44 -26.09
CA SER A 39 -3.81 -8.34 -26.75
C SER A 39 -5.14 -7.66 -27.08
N ALA A 40 -5.66 -6.84 -26.16
CA ALA A 40 -6.90 -6.08 -26.35
C ALA A 40 -6.78 -5.03 -27.46
N ILE A 41 -5.64 -4.34 -27.55
CA ILE A 41 -5.38 -3.38 -28.65
C ILE A 41 -5.35 -4.11 -30.01
N LYS A 42 -4.72 -5.29 -30.08
CA LYS A 42 -4.62 -6.08 -31.30
C LYS A 42 -6.00 -6.55 -31.81
N THR A 43 -6.94 -6.83 -30.91
CA THR A 43 -8.29 -7.26 -31.22
C THR A 43 -9.30 -6.11 -31.26
N ALA A 44 -8.85 -4.87 -31.11
CA ALA A 44 -9.68 -3.65 -30.99
C ALA A 44 -10.78 -3.74 -29.91
N ASN A 45 -10.55 -4.55 -28.85
CA ASN A 45 -11.48 -4.70 -27.74
C ASN A 45 -11.24 -3.59 -26.69
N ILE A 46 -12.07 -2.54 -26.74
CA ILE A 46 -11.95 -1.35 -25.89
C ILE A 46 -12.22 -1.72 -24.43
N ASN A 47 -13.26 -2.53 -24.15
CA ASN A 47 -13.63 -2.88 -22.78
C ASN A 47 -12.51 -3.67 -22.05
N ALA A 48 -11.96 -4.68 -22.73
CA ALA A 48 -10.82 -5.42 -22.20
C ALA A 48 -9.58 -4.53 -21.97
N SER A 49 -9.30 -3.61 -22.91
CA SER A 49 -8.19 -2.67 -22.77
C SER A 49 -8.36 -1.78 -21.53
N GLN A 50 -9.56 -1.24 -21.30
CA GLN A 50 -9.87 -0.41 -20.14
C GLN A 50 -9.72 -1.18 -18.81
N LEU A 51 -10.19 -2.42 -18.74
CA LEU A 51 -10.03 -3.26 -17.54
C LEU A 51 -8.56 -3.45 -17.17
N PHE A 52 -7.71 -3.80 -18.13
CA PHE A 52 -6.29 -3.98 -17.87
C PHE A 52 -5.56 -2.66 -17.60
N GLN A 53 -6.00 -1.53 -18.17
CA GLN A 53 -5.48 -0.20 -17.85
C GLN A 53 -5.81 0.19 -16.40
N MET A 54 -7.04 -0.06 -15.95
CA MET A 54 -7.43 0.22 -14.56
C MET A 54 -6.63 -0.61 -13.56
N LEU A 55 -6.30 -1.87 -13.90
CA LEU A 55 -5.42 -2.70 -13.08
C LEU A 55 -4.03 -2.05 -12.90
N ILE A 56 -3.46 -1.44 -13.95
CA ILE A 56 -2.19 -0.69 -13.86
C ILE A 56 -2.36 0.60 -13.06
N ILE A 57 -3.42 1.36 -13.26
CA ILE A 57 -3.62 2.65 -12.60
C ILE A 57 -3.73 2.44 -11.09
N PHE A 58 -4.64 1.59 -10.64
CA PHE A 58 -4.84 1.33 -9.21
C PHE A 58 -3.72 0.48 -8.60
N GLY A 59 -3.28 -0.56 -9.30
CA GLY A 59 -2.16 -1.40 -8.88
C GLY A 59 -0.84 -0.64 -8.89
N GLY A 60 -0.51 0.11 -9.94
CA GLY A 60 0.72 0.87 -10.08
C GLY A 60 0.85 2.00 -9.06
N THR A 61 -0.23 2.72 -8.77
CA THR A 61 -0.22 3.77 -7.73
C THR A 61 0.02 3.18 -6.34
N THR A 62 -0.68 2.10 -5.99
CA THR A 62 -0.48 1.40 -4.70
C THR A 62 0.93 0.83 -4.60
N LEU A 63 1.42 0.18 -5.65
CA LEU A 63 2.76 -0.36 -5.75
C LEU A 63 3.84 0.69 -5.47
N PHE A 64 3.77 1.86 -6.10
CA PHE A 64 4.74 2.93 -5.91
C PHE A 64 4.87 3.32 -4.43
N PHE A 65 3.75 3.43 -3.71
CA PHE A 65 3.76 3.78 -2.29
C PHE A 65 4.24 2.63 -1.40
N LEU A 66 3.85 1.40 -1.71
CA LEU A 66 4.28 0.23 -0.96
C LEU A 66 5.78 -0.02 -1.09
N ILE A 67 6.33 0.14 -2.29
CA ILE A 67 7.78 0.08 -2.52
C ILE A 67 8.51 1.17 -1.72
N SER A 68 8.00 2.41 -1.75
CA SER A 68 8.59 3.51 -0.98
C SER A 68 8.64 3.22 0.52
N ASN A 69 7.62 2.56 1.06
CA ASN A 69 7.57 2.17 2.47
C ASN A 69 8.52 1.02 2.80
N ASN A 70 8.66 0.03 1.89
CA ASN A 70 9.63 -1.05 2.03
C ASN A 70 11.07 -0.53 2.00
N ILE A 71 11.39 0.37 1.07
CA ILE A 71 12.71 1.02 0.99
C ILE A 71 13.02 1.77 2.28
N ARG A 72 12.03 2.50 2.84
CA ARG A 72 12.18 3.19 4.12
C ARG A 72 12.58 2.25 5.24
N LEU A 73 11.87 1.16 5.39
CA LEU A 73 12.14 0.18 6.45
C LEU A 73 13.53 -0.44 6.26
N LEU A 74 13.89 -0.79 5.04
CA LEU A 74 15.16 -1.41 4.73
C LEU A 74 16.34 -0.47 5.00
N ILE A 75 16.23 0.81 4.63
CA ILE A 75 17.25 1.81 4.96
C ILE A 75 17.40 1.98 6.48
N ASP A 76 16.30 1.92 7.24
CA ASP A 76 16.37 2.02 8.69
C ASP A 76 17.03 0.78 9.32
N ILE A 77 16.84 -0.41 8.75
CA ILE A 77 17.53 -1.65 9.18
C ILE A 77 19.04 -1.53 8.95
N PHE A 78 19.45 -1.09 7.76
CA PHE A 78 20.88 -0.93 7.40
C PHE A 78 21.49 0.40 7.84
N LYS A 79 20.78 1.19 8.63
CA LYS A 79 21.24 2.54 9.01
C LYS A 79 22.63 2.56 9.65
N LYS A 80 22.93 1.58 10.50
CA LYS A 80 24.25 1.48 11.16
C LYS A 80 25.36 1.23 10.14
N ASP A 81 25.13 0.33 9.19
CA ASP A 81 26.11 0.01 8.14
C ASP A 81 26.36 1.21 7.23
N TYR A 82 25.30 1.92 6.82
CA TYR A 82 25.44 3.15 6.03
C TYR A 82 26.12 4.29 6.79
N GLN A 83 25.97 4.34 8.12
CA GLN A 83 26.72 5.29 8.97
C GLN A 83 28.20 4.98 8.97
N LEU A 84 28.59 3.70 9.11
CA LEU A 84 30.00 3.29 9.04
C LEU A 84 30.62 3.65 7.68
N TRP A 85 29.90 3.39 6.58
CA TRP A 85 30.38 3.73 5.25
C TRP A 85 30.51 5.23 5.03
N ALA A 86 29.60 6.03 5.60
CA ALA A 86 29.69 7.48 5.54
C ALA A 86 30.91 8.02 6.35
N ILE A 87 31.25 7.38 7.47
CA ILE A 87 32.46 7.72 8.27
C ILE A 87 33.71 7.35 7.48
N LEU A 88 33.70 6.23 6.73
CA LEU A 88 34.79 5.82 5.84
C LEU A 88 34.91 6.68 4.56
N GLY A 89 34.11 7.75 4.42
CA GLY A 89 34.22 8.72 3.34
C GLY A 89 33.28 8.45 2.14
N ALA A 90 32.34 7.50 2.23
CA ALA A 90 31.37 7.28 1.17
C ALA A 90 30.44 8.49 1.02
N SER A 91 30.32 9.02 -0.22
CA SER A 91 29.44 10.14 -0.53
C SER A 91 27.98 9.69 -0.49
N ARG A 92 27.08 10.67 -0.28
CA ARG A 92 25.63 10.43 -0.30
C ARG A 92 25.15 9.79 -1.61
N THR A 93 25.67 10.23 -2.74
CA THR A 93 25.34 9.70 -4.06
C THR A 93 25.79 8.26 -4.22
N GLN A 94 26.98 7.92 -3.73
CA GLN A 94 27.50 6.54 -3.76
C GLN A 94 26.64 5.60 -2.91
N LEU A 95 26.25 6.02 -1.71
CA LEU A 95 25.34 5.23 -0.85
C LEU A 95 23.95 5.06 -1.49
N SER A 96 23.42 6.12 -2.10
CA SER A 96 22.13 6.06 -2.77
C SER A 96 22.16 5.16 -4.01
N LEU A 97 23.24 5.21 -4.81
CA LEU A 97 23.46 4.32 -5.95
C LEU A 97 23.62 2.86 -5.51
N LEU A 98 24.29 2.63 -4.39
CA LEU A 98 24.46 1.28 -3.85
C LEU A 98 23.12 0.67 -3.45
N VAL A 99 22.29 1.41 -2.71
CA VAL A 99 20.94 0.98 -2.33
C VAL A 99 20.06 0.75 -3.56
N SER A 100 20.00 1.73 -4.48
CA SER A 100 19.16 1.62 -5.68
C SER A 100 19.62 0.49 -6.60
N GLY A 101 20.93 0.27 -6.72
CA GLY A 101 21.49 -0.81 -7.53
C GLY A 101 21.13 -2.21 -6.99
N GLN A 102 21.11 -2.37 -5.66
CA GLN A 102 20.68 -3.63 -5.04
C GLN A 102 19.20 -3.91 -5.30
N PHE A 103 18.34 -2.90 -5.10
CA PHE A 103 16.91 -3.03 -5.42
C PHE A 103 16.67 -3.31 -6.90
N TYR A 104 17.39 -2.62 -7.78
CA TYR A 104 17.28 -2.82 -9.23
C TYR A 104 17.65 -4.24 -9.65
N LEU A 105 18.80 -4.75 -9.20
CA LEU A 105 19.24 -6.11 -9.51
C LEU A 105 18.24 -7.16 -9.02
N MET A 106 17.75 -7.03 -7.77
CA MET A 106 16.73 -7.92 -7.25
C MET A 106 15.45 -7.85 -8.06
N ALA A 107 15.01 -6.63 -8.39
CA ALA A 107 13.80 -6.44 -9.16
C ALA A 107 13.93 -7.05 -10.58
N VAL A 108 15.09 -6.97 -11.25
CA VAL A 108 15.31 -7.59 -12.57
C VAL A 108 15.18 -9.11 -12.50
N ILE A 109 15.82 -9.73 -11.51
CA ILE A 109 15.76 -11.20 -11.35
C ILE A 109 14.33 -11.66 -11.08
N VAL A 110 13.67 -10.97 -10.14
CA VAL A 110 12.31 -11.34 -9.71
C VAL A 110 11.28 -11.02 -10.80
N SER A 111 11.43 -9.89 -11.53
CA SER A 111 10.52 -9.53 -12.61
C SER A 111 10.62 -10.46 -13.81
N SER A 112 11.79 -11.01 -14.10
CA SER A 112 11.94 -12.02 -15.17
C SER A 112 11.09 -13.27 -14.88
N ILE A 113 11.12 -13.75 -13.63
CA ILE A 113 10.28 -14.89 -13.21
C ILE A 113 8.79 -14.50 -13.19
N GLY A 114 8.48 -13.33 -12.67
CA GLY A 114 7.10 -12.80 -12.60
C GLY A 114 6.49 -12.61 -14.00
N THR A 115 7.25 -12.16 -14.99
CA THR A 115 6.79 -12.00 -16.38
C THR A 115 6.40 -13.34 -17.01
N ILE A 116 7.14 -14.41 -16.77
CA ILE A 116 6.78 -15.75 -17.30
C ILE A 116 5.43 -16.19 -16.72
N LEU A 117 5.25 -16.03 -15.41
CA LEU A 117 4.01 -16.44 -14.76
C LEU A 117 2.83 -15.52 -15.10
N SER A 118 3.09 -14.24 -15.35
CA SER A 118 2.06 -13.25 -15.68
C SER A 118 1.35 -13.55 -17.00
N PHE A 119 2.02 -14.20 -17.95
CA PHE A 119 1.40 -14.63 -19.20
C PHE A 119 0.27 -15.66 -18.95
N ILE A 120 0.52 -16.64 -18.10
CA ILE A 120 -0.49 -17.65 -17.70
C ILE A 120 -1.62 -17.02 -16.88
N MET A 121 -1.25 -16.11 -15.96
CA MET A 121 -2.21 -15.44 -15.10
C MET A 121 -3.11 -14.46 -15.87
N ALA A 122 -2.64 -13.84 -16.95
CA ALA A 122 -3.42 -12.92 -17.76
C ALA A 122 -4.63 -13.60 -18.41
N ASP A 123 -4.44 -14.79 -18.97
CA ASP A 123 -5.54 -15.56 -19.56
C ASP A 123 -6.55 -16.02 -18.50
N SER A 124 -6.06 -16.55 -17.38
CA SER A 124 -6.90 -16.99 -16.28
C SER A 124 -7.71 -15.85 -15.67
N TYR A 125 -7.08 -14.68 -15.50
CA TYR A 125 -7.73 -13.49 -14.98
C TYR A 125 -8.80 -12.96 -15.92
N TYR A 126 -8.52 -12.91 -17.23
CA TYR A 126 -9.49 -12.49 -18.22
C TYR A 126 -10.71 -13.41 -18.28
N LYS A 127 -10.51 -14.73 -18.33
CA LYS A 127 -11.59 -15.74 -18.30
C LYS A 127 -12.43 -15.65 -17.03
N PHE A 128 -11.79 -15.37 -15.90
CA PHE A 128 -12.51 -15.17 -14.64
C PHE A 128 -13.41 -13.93 -14.70
N LEU A 129 -12.95 -12.81 -15.24
CA LEU A 129 -13.78 -11.62 -15.42
C LEU A 129 -14.88 -11.82 -16.47
N GLN A 130 -14.59 -12.54 -17.56
CA GLN A 130 -15.57 -12.90 -18.58
C GLN A 130 -16.71 -13.75 -18.01
N ASN A 131 -16.41 -14.69 -17.11
CA ASN A 131 -17.43 -15.48 -16.41
C ASN A 131 -18.31 -14.64 -15.47
N LEU A 132 -17.81 -13.52 -14.96
CA LEU A 132 -18.56 -12.62 -14.08
C LEU A 132 -19.42 -11.61 -14.87
N LEU A 133 -18.90 -11.04 -15.93
CA LEU A 133 -19.54 -9.98 -16.73
C LEU A 133 -20.35 -10.51 -17.91
N GLY A 134 -20.08 -11.72 -18.34
CA GLY A 134 -20.66 -12.30 -19.54
C GLY A 134 -19.83 -12.05 -20.82
N ARG A 135 -20.08 -12.86 -21.84
CA ARG A 135 -19.39 -12.77 -23.13
C ARG A 135 -19.84 -11.59 -23.97
N ASP A 136 -21.01 -11.05 -23.72
CA ASP A 136 -21.53 -9.88 -24.42
C ASP A 136 -20.72 -8.62 -24.07
N GLU A 137 -20.30 -8.47 -22.82
CA GLU A 137 -19.47 -7.35 -22.35
C GLU A 137 -17.97 -7.59 -22.63
N LEU A 138 -17.51 -8.84 -22.49
CA LEU A 138 -16.14 -9.25 -22.68
C LEU A 138 -16.05 -10.40 -23.70
N PRO A 139 -15.93 -10.09 -25.01
CA PRO A 139 -15.77 -11.10 -26.04
C PRO A 139 -14.47 -11.89 -25.88
N ASP A 140 -14.41 -13.05 -26.51
CA ASP A 140 -13.24 -13.94 -26.39
C ASP A 140 -11.95 -13.23 -26.81
N LEU A 141 -10.96 -13.24 -25.94
CA LEU A 141 -9.65 -12.62 -26.12
C LEU A 141 -8.56 -13.67 -25.98
N VAL A 142 -7.77 -13.83 -27.03
CA VAL A 142 -6.56 -14.67 -26.98
C VAL A 142 -5.39 -13.82 -26.52
N ILE A 143 -4.85 -14.14 -25.36
CA ILE A 143 -3.67 -13.46 -24.82
C ILE A 143 -2.45 -13.83 -25.66
N THR A 144 -1.84 -12.84 -26.31
CA THR A 144 -0.65 -13.02 -27.16
C THR A 144 0.57 -12.36 -26.52
N ALA A 145 1.69 -13.07 -26.49
CA ALA A 145 2.97 -12.53 -26.05
C ALA A 145 3.62 -11.77 -27.22
N ASN A 146 3.80 -10.46 -27.07
CA ASN A 146 4.58 -9.64 -27.98
C ASN A 146 5.95 -9.35 -27.33
N ILE A 147 7.03 -9.31 -28.10
CA ILE A 147 8.38 -9.00 -27.61
C ILE A 147 8.39 -7.67 -26.85
N GLN A 148 7.66 -6.69 -27.35
CA GLN A 148 7.55 -5.38 -26.70
C GLN A 148 6.90 -5.48 -25.32
N SER A 149 5.79 -6.22 -25.16
CA SER A 149 5.12 -6.40 -23.85
C SER A 149 5.98 -7.20 -22.89
N ILE A 150 6.76 -8.18 -23.36
CA ILE A 150 7.72 -8.95 -22.55
C ILE A 150 8.81 -8.02 -22.01
N LEU A 151 9.47 -7.25 -22.88
CA LEU A 151 10.54 -6.33 -22.47
C LEU A 151 10.03 -5.27 -21.50
N LEU A 152 8.89 -4.66 -21.78
CA LEU A 152 8.27 -3.68 -20.89
C LEU A 152 7.93 -4.31 -19.53
N SER A 153 7.38 -5.51 -19.49
CA SER A 153 7.06 -6.23 -18.26
C SER A 153 8.30 -6.51 -17.40
N ILE A 154 9.42 -6.88 -18.02
CA ILE A 154 10.67 -7.15 -17.30
C ILE A 154 11.29 -5.87 -16.74
N PHE A 155 11.24 -4.74 -17.47
CA PHE A 155 12.01 -3.54 -17.11
C PHE A 155 11.22 -2.46 -16.38
N ILE A 156 9.90 -2.38 -16.50
CA ILE A 156 9.09 -1.33 -15.84
C ILE A 156 9.22 -1.40 -14.33
N VAL A 157 9.04 -2.57 -13.73
CA VAL A 157 9.12 -2.71 -12.26
C VAL A 157 10.53 -2.39 -11.75
N PRO A 158 11.63 -2.95 -12.29
CA PRO A 158 12.97 -2.57 -11.87
C PRO A 158 13.28 -1.08 -12.01
N THR A 159 12.82 -0.43 -13.09
CA THR A 159 13.06 1.00 -13.28
C THR A 159 12.34 1.85 -12.24
N ILE A 160 11.06 1.57 -11.96
CA ILE A 160 10.28 2.25 -10.93
C ILE A 160 10.92 2.05 -9.55
N VAL A 161 11.31 0.81 -9.24
CA VAL A 161 11.94 0.46 -7.96
C VAL A 161 13.31 1.10 -7.82
N GLY A 162 14.15 1.05 -8.85
CA GLY A 162 15.49 1.63 -8.85
C GLY A 162 15.46 3.15 -8.70
N ILE A 163 14.62 3.84 -9.47
CA ILE A 163 14.42 5.28 -9.41
C ILE A 163 13.85 5.68 -8.03
N GLY A 164 12.80 4.99 -7.57
CA GLY A 164 12.21 5.21 -6.26
C GLY A 164 13.21 5.03 -5.12
N ALA A 165 14.02 3.95 -5.17
CA ALA A 165 15.07 3.67 -4.21
C ALA A 165 16.15 4.76 -4.19
N TYR A 166 16.58 5.22 -5.36
CA TYR A 166 17.58 6.30 -5.46
C TYR A 166 17.07 7.61 -4.84
N PHE A 167 15.92 8.09 -5.25
CA PHE A 167 15.36 9.34 -4.71
C PHE A 167 15.08 9.26 -3.22
N TYR A 168 14.56 8.13 -2.76
CA TYR A 168 14.21 7.96 -1.37
C TYR A 168 15.47 7.84 -0.48
N SER A 169 16.44 7.02 -0.87
CA SER A 169 17.71 6.87 -0.15
C SER A 169 18.51 8.17 -0.14
N SER A 170 18.57 8.88 -1.26
CA SER A 170 19.24 10.18 -1.34
C SER A 170 18.63 11.25 -0.42
N ARG A 171 17.34 11.16 -0.10
CA ARG A 171 16.65 12.06 0.82
C ARG A 171 16.94 11.70 2.29
N ILE A 172 17.02 10.41 2.62
CA ILE A 172 17.24 9.95 3.99
C ILE A 172 18.71 9.98 4.39
N LEU A 173 19.61 9.60 3.49
CA LEU A 173 21.05 9.50 3.72
C LEU A 173 21.75 10.86 3.66
N LYS A 174 21.12 11.95 4.09
CA LYS A 174 21.81 13.23 4.28
C LYS A 174 22.84 13.05 5.39
N ILE A 175 24.12 13.23 5.07
CA ILE A 175 25.27 13.04 5.98
C ILE A 175 25.09 13.83 7.28
N SER A 176 24.52 15.03 7.22
CA SER A 176 24.22 15.85 8.40
C SER A 176 23.18 15.24 9.35
N SER A 177 22.30 14.35 8.85
CA SER A 177 21.31 13.64 9.67
C SER A 177 21.84 12.31 10.21
N ILE A 178 22.92 11.80 9.63
CA ILE A 178 23.58 10.55 10.02
C ILE A 178 24.50 10.80 11.22
N LEU A 179 25.25 11.91 11.21
CA LEU A 179 26.28 12.23 12.20
C LEU A 179 25.77 13.01 13.43
N LYS A 180 24.60 13.63 13.38
CA LYS A 180 24.05 14.39 14.51
C LYS A 180 22.90 13.65 15.18
N PRO A 181 22.96 13.37 16.50
CA PRO A 181 21.81 12.88 17.24
C PRO A 181 20.70 13.92 17.19
N LYS A 182 19.51 13.53 16.76
CA LYS A 182 18.36 14.40 16.54
C LYS A 182 17.84 15.01 17.84
N LYS A 183 18.25 16.23 18.16
CA LYS A 183 17.49 17.16 19.00
C LYS A 183 17.01 18.40 18.21
N LYS A 184 16.70 18.31 16.94
CA LYS A 184 16.07 19.44 16.22
C LYS A 184 14.59 19.15 15.98
N LYS A 185 13.72 19.99 16.55
CA LYS A 185 12.32 20.14 16.13
C LYS A 185 12.29 20.14 14.59
N ARG A 186 11.52 19.22 14.03
CA ARG A 186 11.41 19.03 12.57
C ARG A 186 10.80 20.29 11.97
N LYS A 187 11.63 21.27 11.57
CA LYS A 187 11.17 22.38 10.74
C LYS A 187 10.62 21.74 9.46
N VAL A 188 9.34 21.94 9.20
CA VAL A 188 8.72 21.52 7.94
C VAL A 188 9.51 22.23 6.84
N THR A 189 10.17 21.43 6.00
CA THR A 189 10.93 22.00 4.88
C THR A 189 9.91 22.66 3.95
N VAL A 190 10.20 23.84 3.40
CA VAL A 190 9.33 24.57 2.48
C VAL A 190 8.80 23.62 1.37
N ALA A 191 9.67 22.79 0.80
CA ALA A 191 9.28 21.78 -0.18
C ALA A 191 8.28 20.72 0.37
N GLY A 192 8.37 20.37 1.66
CA GLY A 192 7.41 19.46 2.30
C GLY A 192 6.05 20.13 2.50
N PHE A 193 6.05 21.40 2.87
CA PHE A 193 4.84 22.20 3.02
C PHE A 193 4.14 22.40 1.67
N VAL A 194 4.87 22.81 0.63
CA VAL A 194 4.34 22.97 -0.74
C VAL A 194 3.72 21.64 -1.24
N ASN A 195 4.40 20.52 -1.04
CA ASN A 195 3.87 19.21 -1.49
C ASN A 195 2.55 18.83 -0.79
N ILE A 196 2.43 19.11 0.51
CA ILE A 196 1.17 18.87 1.25
C ILE A 196 0.09 19.85 0.78
N SER A 197 0.43 21.12 0.59
CA SER A 197 -0.50 22.15 0.11
C SER A 197 -1.04 21.82 -1.27
N VAL A 198 -0.20 21.39 -2.21
CA VAL A 198 -0.64 20.96 -3.56
C VAL A 198 -1.62 19.78 -3.48
N ARG A 199 -1.34 18.78 -2.63
CA ARG A 199 -2.24 17.63 -2.46
C ARG A 199 -3.59 18.01 -1.85
N LEU A 200 -3.57 18.88 -0.84
CA LEU A 200 -4.80 19.41 -0.25
C LEU A 200 -5.60 20.26 -1.24
N PHE A 201 -4.91 21.05 -2.05
CA PHE A 201 -5.55 21.84 -3.10
C PHE A 201 -6.24 20.95 -4.15
N LEU A 202 -5.55 19.91 -4.66
CA LEU A 202 -6.15 18.94 -5.58
C LEU A 202 -7.35 18.23 -4.94
N TRP A 203 -7.27 17.90 -3.66
CA TRP A 203 -8.35 17.28 -2.93
C TRP A 203 -9.57 18.20 -2.80
N LEU A 204 -9.36 19.47 -2.48
CA LEU A 204 -10.42 20.47 -2.44
C LEU A 204 -11.04 20.71 -3.81
N LEU A 205 -10.23 20.70 -4.89
CA LEU A 205 -10.75 20.82 -6.25
C LEU A 205 -11.67 19.65 -6.60
N CYS A 206 -11.30 18.41 -6.28
CA CYS A 206 -12.16 17.26 -6.53
C CYS A 206 -13.48 17.33 -5.75
N ILE A 207 -13.45 17.73 -4.48
CA ILE A 207 -14.65 17.91 -3.68
C ILE A 207 -15.50 19.07 -4.27
N GLY A 208 -14.87 20.19 -4.57
CA GLY A 208 -15.55 21.35 -5.17
C GLY A 208 -16.23 21.03 -6.48
N SER A 209 -15.63 20.20 -7.34
CA SER A 209 -16.22 19.78 -8.62
C SER A 209 -17.46 18.90 -8.42
N ILE A 210 -17.46 18.00 -7.43
CA ILE A 210 -18.62 17.16 -7.10
C ILE A 210 -19.76 18.02 -6.54
N VAL A 211 -19.43 18.94 -5.63
CA VAL A 211 -20.43 19.83 -5.03
C VAL A 211 -21.02 20.78 -6.07
N SER A 212 -20.19 21.33 -6.97
CA SER A 212 -20.66 22.23 -8.04
C SER A 212 -21.62 21.55 -9.01
N ALA A 213 -21.45 20.26 -9.29
CA ALA A 213 -22.36 19.47 -10.11
C ALA A 213 -23.79 19.46 -9.57
N GLY A 214 -23.92 19.40 -8.24
CA GLY A 214 -25.23 19.44 -7.58
C GLY A 214 -26.01 20.74 -7.82
N PHE A 215 -25.33 21.88 -8.00
CA PHE A 215 -25.97 23.16 -8.30
C PHE A 215 -26.51 23.24 -9.72
N ILE A 216 -25.93 22.48 -10.66
CA ILE A 216 -26.34 22.46 -12.07
C ILE A 216 -27.65 21.66 -12.26
N ARG A 217 -27.99 20.77 -11.33
CA ARG A 217 -29.18 19.89 -11.35
C ARG A 217 -29.39 19.08 -12.65
N ASN A 218 -28.34 18.80 -13.39
CA ASN A 218 -28.37 17.94 -14.58
C ASN A 218 -27.87 16.54 -14.19
N LYS A 219 -28.73 15.52 -14.36
CA LYS A 219 -28.42 14.14 -13.98
C LYS A 219 -27.17 13.59 -14.71
N GLU A 220 -27.05 13.83 -16.02
CA GLU A 220 -25.89 13.35 -16.80
C GLU A 220 -24.57 13.97 -16.30
N ILE A 221 -24.58 15.24 -15.90
CA ILE A 221 -23.40 15.90 -15.34
C ILE A 221 -23.06 15.32 -13.98
N ILE A 222 -24.06 15.04 -13.14
CA ILE A 222 -23.87 14.44 -11.81
C ILE A 222 -23.28 13.02 -11.95
N GLU A 223 -23.82 12.20 -12.83
CA GLU A 223 -23.30 10.85 -13.10
C GLU A 223 -21.87 10.88 -13.61
N LYS A 224 -21.56 11.73 -14.59
CA LYS A 224 -20.22 11.88 -15.13
C LYS A 224 -19.22 12.41 -14.08
N GLN A 225 -19.62 13.34 -13.23
CA GLN A 225 -18.76 13.89 -12.19
C GLN A 225 -18.67 12.95 -10.97
N SER A 226 -19.60 12.04 -10.76
CA SER A 226 -19.50 11.03 -9.69
C SER A 226 -18.24 10.18 -9.83
N SER A 227 -17.77 9.92 -11.06
CA SER A 227 -16.54 9.19 -11.33
C SER A 227 -15.28 9.89 -10.75
N ILE A 228 -15.35 11.19 -10.48
CA ILE A 228 -14.26 11.94 -9.81
C ILE A 228 -14.00 11.41 -8.40
N VAL A 229 -14.98 10.75 -7.77
CA VAL A 229 -14.78 10.09 -6.46
C VAL A 229 -13.70 9.01 -6.56
N LEU A 230 -13.57 8.30 -7.67
CA LEU A 230 -12.49 7.33 -7.89
C LEU A 230 -11.11 8.02 -7.91
N PHE A 231 -11.04 9.18 -8.53
CA PHE A 231 -9.83 10.02 -8.53
C PHE A 231 -9.50 10.51 -7.12
N LEU A 232 -10.51 10.88 -6.36
CA LEU A 232 -10.38 11.30 -4.97
C LEU A 232 -9.83 10.19 -4.08
N LEU A 233 -10.20 8.92 -4.32
CA LEU A 233 -9.60 7.78 -3.62
C LEU A 233 -8.09 7.69 -3.84
N ILE A 234 -7.61 7.94 -5.06
CA ILE A 234 -6.17 7.98 -5.35
C ILE A 234 -5.50 9.15 -4.61
N ILE A 235 -6.15 10.31 -4.58
CA ILE A 235 -5.64 11.48 -3.82
C ILE A 235 -5.63 11.18 -2.31
N HIS A 236 -6.61 10.44 -1.78
CA HIS A 236 -6.59 9.97 -0.38
C HIS A 236 -5.33 9.16 -0.07
N ILE A 237 -4.91 8.24 -0.96
CA ILE A 237 -3.65 7.50 -0.78
C ILE A 237 -2.46 8.48 -0.65
N LEU A 238 -2.39 9.51 -1.49
CA LEU A 238 -1.34 10.53 -1.44
C LEU A 238 -1.33 11.31 -0.12
N ILE A 239 -2.50 11.64 0.39
CA ILE A 239 -2.67 12.37 1.65
C ILE A 239 -2.30 11.48 2.82
N ILE A 240 -2.80 10.23 2.85
CA ILE A 240 -2.49 9.25 3.89
C ILE A 240 -0.98 9.01 3.95
N GLN A 241 -0.29 8.85 2.82
CA GLN A 241 1.17 8.71 2.77
C GLN A 241 1.91 9.88 3.46
N SER A 242 1.34 11.08 3.39
CA SER A 242 1.94 12.30 3.95
C SER A 242 1.57 12.53 5.42
N LEU A 243 0.30 12.39 5.76
CA LEU A 243 -0.27 12.75 7.05
C LEU A 243 -0.40 11.58 8.02
N SER A 244 -0.61 10.36 7.52
CA SER A 244 -0.83 9.17 8.35
C SER A 244 0.26 8.99 9.43
N PRO A 245 1.57 9.17 9.16
CA PRO A 245 2.59 9.05 10.18
C PRO A 245 2.41 10.02 11.36
N SER A 246 1.87 11.21 11.11
CA SER A 246 1.63 12.21 12.16
C SER A 246 0.33 11.92 12.90
N ILE A 247 -0.72 11.57 12.16
CA ILE A 247 -2.02 11.18 12.71
C ILE A 247 -1.87 9.94 13.60
N GLN A 248 -1.15 8.93 13.16
CA GLN A 248 -0.92 7.69 13.92
C GLN A 248 -0.20 7.94 15.24
N MET A 249 0.85 8.76 15.22
CA MET A 249 1.56 9.13 16.45
C MET A 249 0.66 9.91 17.42
N PHE A 250 -0.21 10.75 16.90
CA PHE A 250 -1.22 11.46 17.69
C PHE A 250 -2.25 10.47 18.27
N LEU A 251 -2.79 9.58 17.43
CA LEU A 251 -3.78 8.59 17.85
C LEU A 251 -3.23 7.63 18.92
N ILE A 252 -1.97 7.18 18.80
CA ILE A 252 -1.35 6.33 19.83
C ILE A 252 -1.31 7.06 21.17
N LYS A 253 -0.84 8.31 21.19
CA LYS A 253 -0.79 9.11 22.42
C LYS A 253 -2.18 9.37 22.98
N PHE A 254 -3.16 9.58 22.13
CA PHE A 254 -4.56 9.79 22.51
C PHE A 254 -5.15 8.51 23.13
N LEU A 255 -4.94 7.34 22.49
CA LEU A 255 -5.37 6.05 23.03
C LEU A 255 -4.73 5.73 24.38
N MET A 256 -3.42 6.00 24.53
CA MET A 256 -2.73 5.83 25.82
C MET A 256 -3.33 6.72 26.93
N ARG A 257 -3.87 7.87 26.57
CA ARG A 257 -4.49 8.80 27.52
C ARG A 257 -5.91 8.37 27.94
N ILE A 258 -6.66 7.78 26.97
CA ILE A 258 -8.03 7.31 27.22
C ILE A 258 -8.04 5.98 27.95
N PHE A 259 -7.10 5.11 27.60
CA PHE A 259 -6.93 3.78 28.21
C PHE A 259 -5.67 3.75 29.08
N PRO A 260 -5.66 4.46 30.23
CA PRO A 260 -4.59 4.31 31.20
C PRO A 260 -4.67 2.88 31.76
N THR A 261 -3.86 1.97 31.20
CA THR A 261 -3.95 0.55 31.53
C THR A 261 -2.86 0.20 32.53
N GLU A 262 -3.27 -0.34 33.67
CA GLU A 262 -2.40 -1.10 34.57
C GLU A 262 -1.93 -2.41 33.92
N ASN A 263 -2.55 -2.78 32.77
CA ASN A 263 -2.19 -4.00 32.05
C ASN A 263 -0.86 -3.80 31.30
N TYR A 264 0.19 -4.42 31.85
CA TYR A 264 1.56 -4.37 31.32
C TYR A 264 1.65 -4.78 29.84
N VAL A 265 0.79 -5.70 29.37
CA VAL A 265 0.78 -6.19 27.98
C VAL A 265 0.45 -5.06 27.01
N ILE A 266 -0.63 -4.33 27.27
CA ILE A 266 -1.10 -3.23 26.42
C ILE A 266 -0.11 -2.07 26.51
N ASN A 267 0.35 -1.75 27.71
CA ASN A 267 1.29 -0.65 27.93
C ASN A 267 2.62 -0.91 27.21
N THR A 268 3.18 -2.12 27.32
CA THR A 268 4.39 -2.52 26.60
C THR A 268 4.19 -2.45 25.09
N GLY A 269 3.00 -2.86 24.59
CA GLY A 269 2.64 -2.75 23.16
C GLY A 269 2.67 -1.30 22.67
N PHE A 270 2.07 -0.36 23.40
CA PHE A 270 2.11 1.06 23.04
C PHE A 270 3.53 1.63 23.05
N TRP A 271 4.35 1.32 24.06
CA TRP A 271 5.73 1.79 24.13
C TRP A 271 6.61 1.21 23.03
N ASN A 272 6.43 -0.06 22.67
CA ASN A 272 7.12 -0.68 21.52
C ASN A 272 6.79 0.05 20.21
N LEU A 273 5.54 0.40 19.99
CA LEU A 273 5.14 1.16 18.80
C LEU A 273 5.74 2.55 18.76
N LEU A 274 5.77 3.26 19.90
CA LEU A 274 6.36 4.59 20.00
C LEU A 274 7.90 4.57 19.87
N SER A 275 8.57 3.53 20.36
CA SER A 275 10.03 3.39 20.28
C SER A 275 10.51 3.14 18.84
N ASN A 276 9.66 2.55 17.99
CA ASN A 276 9.96 2.17 16.62
C ASN A 276 9.18 3.00 15.55
N PRO A 277 9.39 4.31 15.46
CA PRO A 277 8.58 5.18 14.60
C PRO A 277 8.71 4.89 13.10
N SER A 278 9.80 4.29 12.66
CA SER A 278 9.99 3.94 11.24
C SER A 278 9.20 2.70 10.84
N TYR A 279 9.17 1.72 11.71
CA TYR A 279 8.35 0.52 11.56
C TYR A 279 6.86 0.88 11.52
N LEU A 280 6.43 1.65 12.53
CA LEU A 280 5.07 2.18 12.57
C LEU A 280 4.71 2.91 11.27
N LYS A 281 5.58 3.83 10.81
CA LYS A 281 5.33 4.61 9.59
C LYS A 281 5.26 3.76 8.33
N SER A 282 6.07 2.73 8.23
CA SER A 282 6.11 1.91 7.00
C SER A 282 4.92 0.95 6.93
N ILE A 283 4.74 0.13 7.95
CA ILE A 283 3.68 -0.90 7.94
C ILE A 283 2.31 -0.26 8.10
N GLN A 284 2.15 0.56 9.12
CA GLN A 284 0.86 1.15 9.45
C GLN A 284 0.31 2.01 8.31
N THR A 285 1.17 2.83 7.69
CA THR A 285 0.72 3.69 6.58
C THR A 285 0.32 2.86 5.36
N SER A 286 1.07 1.80 5.03
CA SER A 286 0.74 0.90 3.92
C SER A 286 -0.62 0.24 4.11
N MET A 287 -0.87 -0.27 5.32
CA MET A 287 -2.13 -0.92 5.66
C MET A 287 -3.29 0.05 5.67
N SER A 288 -3.11 1.22 6.31
CA SER A 288 -4.15 2.26 6.34
C SER A 288 -4.55 2.73 4.94
N MET A 289 -3.58 2.90 4.03
CA MET A 289 -3.86 3.23 2.63
C MET A 289 -4.73 2.16 1.97
N GLY A 290 -4.36 0.90 2.17
CA GLY A 290 -5.06 -0.21 1.58
C GLY A 290 -6.48 -0.37 2.08
N VAL A 291 -6.67 -0.36 3.38
CA VAL A 291 -8.01 -0.49 3.98
C VAL A 291 -8.90 0.68 3.57
N THR A 292 -8.36 1.91 3.57
CA THR A 292 -9.11 3.10 3.13
C THR A 292 -9.53 3.00 1.68
N LEU A 293 -8.64 2.51 0.80
CA LEU A 293 -8.92 2.37 -0.62
C LEU A 293 -10.00 1.31 -0.86
N ILE A 294 -9.87 0.14 -0.23
CA ILE A 294 -10.82 -0.96 -0.41
C ILE A 294 -12.21 -0.56 0.10
N SER A 295 -12.30 -0.06 1.33
CA SER A 295 -13.59 0.31 1.93
C SER A 295 -14.22 1.52 1.24
N GLY A 296 -13.43 2.52 0.85
CA GLY A 296 -13.93 3.69 0.11
C GLY A 296 -14.43 3.32 -1.28
N PHE A 297 -13.76 2.39 -1.97
CA PHE A 297 -14.21 1.90 -3.28
C PHE A 297 -15.51 1.09 -3.16
N ILE A 298 -15.62 0.19 -2.19
CA ILE A 298 -16.85 -0.57 -1.96
C ILE A 298 -18.01 0.37 -1.65
N LEU A 299 -17.79 1.33 -0.74
CA LEU A 299 -18.80 2.33 -0.38
C LEU A 299 -19.28 3.11 -1.61
N TYR A 300 -18.36 3.53 -2.48
CA TYR A 300 -18.69 4.25 -3.71
C TYR A 300 -19.46 3.35 -4.68
N THR A 301 -18.94 2.17 -5.03
CA THR A 301 -19.55 1.32 -6.05
C THR A 301 -20.93 0.81 -5.65
N GLN A 302 -21.11 0.32 -4.43
CA GLN A 302 -22.41 -0.16 -3.97
C GLN A 302 -23.49 0.91 -4.06
N ASN A 303 -23.19 2.13 -3.66
CA ASN A 303 -24.15 3.22 -3.70
C ASN A 303 -24.40 3.72 -5.13
N MET A 304 -23.36 3.87 -5.97
CA MET A 304 -23.55 4.33 -7.34
C MET A 304 -24.42 3.36 -8.15
N TYR A 305 -24.17 2.06 -8.06
CA TYR A 305 -24.99 1.07 -8.76
C TYR A 305 -26.45 1.01 -8.22
N SER A 306 -26.64 1.20 -6.93
CA SER A 306 -27.98 1.30 -6.35
C SER A 306 -28.73 2.56 -6.83
N PHE A 307 -28.02 3.66 -7.08
CA PHE A 307 -28.60 4.91 -7.58
C PHE A 307 -28.99 4.81 -9.07
N MET A 308 -28.27 4.04 -9.88
CA MET A 308 -28.52 3.88 -11.31
C MET A 308 -29.68 2.94 -11.63
N ASN A 309 -30.19 2.15 -10.66
CA ASN A 309 -31.34 1.25 -10.82
C ASN A 309 -31.20 0.24 -11.98
N THR A 310 -30.00 -0.21 -12.28
CA THR A 310 -29.78 -1.24 -13.31
C THR A 310 -30.12 -2.62 -12.73
N ALA A 311 -30.85 -3.45 -13.52
CA ALA A 311 -31.24 -4.81 -13.10
C ALA A 311 -30.01 -5.68 -12.75
N ASN A 312 -28.87 -5.43 -13.39
CA ASN A 312 -27.61 -6.13 -13.19
C ASN A 312 -26.61 -5.37 -12.30
N GLY A 313 -27.03 -4.26 -11.69
CA GLY A 313 -26.10 -3.33 -10.99
C GLY A 313 -25.26 -4.00 -9.91
N VAL A 314 -25.79 -4.99 -9.18
CA VAL A 314 -25.02 -5.70 -8.15
C VAL A 314 -23.90 -6.56 -8.76
N LEU A 315 -24.15 -7.21 -9.91
CA LEU A 315 -23.14 -8.01 -10.61
C LEU A 315 -22.05 -7.11 -11.21
N GLU A 316 -22.46 -6.01 -11.83
CA GLU A 316 -21.53 -5.00 -12.37
C GLU A 316 -20.69 -4.36 -11.26
N ALA A 317 -21.27 -4.06 -10.10
CA ALA A 317 -20.54 -3.56 -8.93
C ALA A 317 -19.47 -4.55 -8.47
N ARG A 318 -19.82 -5.83 -8.35
CA ARG A 318 -18.87 -6.89 -7.93
C ARG A 318 -17.76 -7.06 -8.95
N ALA A 319 -18.09 -7.11 -10.23
CA ALA A 319 -17.11 -7.26 -11.29
C ALA A 319 -16.16 -6.07 -11.37
N SER A 320 -16.67 -4.85 -11.27
CA SER A 320 -15.86 -3.62 -11.22
C SER A 320 -14.96 -3.60 -9.97
N PHE A 321 -15.47 -4.05 -8.82
CA PHE A 321 -14.66 -4.17 -7.60
C PHE A 321 -13.49 -5.12 -7.81
N ILE A 322 -13.75 -6.31 -8.36
CA ILE A 322 -12.71 -7.30 -8.61
C ILE A 322 -11.70 -6.77 -9.63
N ALA A 323 -12.19 -6.20 -10.74
CA ALA A 323 -11.33 -5.69 -11.81
C ALA A 323 -10.37 -4.58 -11.32
N TYR A 324 -10.84 -3.67 -10.48
CA TYR A 324 -10.06 -2.51 -10.07
C TYR A 324 -9.28 -2.70 -8.77
N MET A 325 -9.83 -3.50 -7.83
CA MET A 325 -9.26 -3.66 -6.49
C MET A 325 -8.46 -4.94 -6.28
N SER A 326 -8.51 -5.91 -7.21
CA SER A 326 -7.72 -7.14 -7.08
C SER A 326 -6.21 -6.86 -6.94
N ALA A 327 -5.65 -6.00 -7.79
CA ALA A 327 -4.24 -5.64 -7.73
C ALA A 327 -3.86 -4.92 -6.43
N PRO A 328 -4.52 -3.83 -6.01
CA PRO A 328 -4.29 -3.21 -4.71
C PRO A 328 -4.37 -4.18 -3.54
N ILE A 329 -5.39 -5.02 -3.47
CA ILE A 329 -5.58 -5.98 -2.37
C ILE A 329 -4.40 -6.95 -2.27
N ILE A 330 -4.03 -7.59 -3.39
CA ILE A 330 -2.94 -8.55 -3.44
C ILE A 330 -1.61 -7.86 -3.07
N LEU A 331 -1.37 -6.64 -3.56
CA LEU A 331 -0.18 -5.86 -3.25
C LEU A 331 -0.09 -5.49 -1.76
N ILE A 332 -1.20 -5.14 -1.12
CA ILE A 332 -1.23 -4.80 0.30
C ILE A 332 -0.92 -6.03 1.15
N ILE A 333 -1.55 -7.18 0.85
CA ILE A 333 -1.28 -8.44 1.54
C ILE A 333 0.20 -8.80 1.39
N THR A 334 0.72 -8.73 0.19
CA THR A 334 2.12 -9.08 -0.11
C THR A 334 3.10 -8.10 0.52
N SER A 335 2.76 -6.82 0.55
CA SER A 335 3.56 -5.80 1.27
C SER A 335 3.58 -6.06 2.76
N SER A 336 2.45 -6.50 3.35
CA SER A 336 2.40 -6.92 4.75
C SER A 336 3.37 -8.04 5.05
N ILE A 337 3.34 -9.08 4.21
CA ILE A 337 4.25 -10.23 4.33
C ILE A 337 5.69 -9.76 4.22
N SER A 338 6.00 -8.97 3.21
CA SER A 338 7.32 -8.41 2.95
C SER A 338 7.85 -7.60 4.15
N LEU A 339 7.05 -6.66 4.66
CA LEU A 339 7.41 -5.81 5.78
C LEU A 339 7.55 -6.61 7.10
N THR A 340 6.74 -7.64 7.30
CA THR A 340 6.85 -8.53 8.48
C THR A 340 8.13 -9.34 8.44
N ILE A 341 8.52 -9.88 7.28
CA ILE A 341 9.80 -10.59 7.11
C ILE A 341 10.97 -9.63 7.36
N LEU A 342 10.92 -8.42 6.81
CA LEU A 342 11.96 -7.40 7.01
C LEU A 342 12.12 -6.99 8.48
N SER A 343 11.01 -6.89 9.23
CA SER A 343 11.04 -6.51 10.64
C SER A 343 11.51 -7.62 11.58
N SER A 344 11.52 -8.86 11.12
CA SER A 344 11.75 -10.05 11.95
C SER A 344 13.07 -10.01 12.73
N ASN A 345 14.15 -9.50 12.14
CA ASN A 345 15.45 -9.43 12.82
C ASN A 345 15.41 -8.52 14.06
N LYS A 346 14.68 -7.39 13.94
CA LYS A 346 14.50 -6.47 15.05
C LYS A 346 13.59 -7.07 16.14
N ASP A 347 12.53 -7.74 15.71
CA ASP A 347 11.64 -8.46 16.63
C ASP A 347 12.40 -9.53 17.42
N ILE A 348 13.39 -10.21 16.84
CA ILE A 348 14.25 -11.18 17.52
C ILE A 348 15.14 -10.51 18.57
N GLU A 349 15.71 -9.34 18.28
CA GLU A 349 16.51 -8.58 19.25
C GLU A 349 15.66 -8.14 20.44
N ASP A 350 14.46 -7.58 20.18
CA ASP A 350 13.52 -7.16 21.22
C ASP A 350 13.06 -8.35 22.09
N ILE A 351 12.78 -9.52 21.47
CA ILE A 351 12.44 -10.75 22.18
C ILE A 351 13.58 -11.21 23.09
N LYS A 352 14.83 -11.17 22.62
CA LYS A 352 15.99 -11.53 23.43
C LYS A 352 16.12 -10.63 24.65
N GLN A 353 15.96 -9.30 24.46
CA GLN A 353 16.02 -8.34 25.57
C GLN A 353 14.91 -8.60 26.60
N LEU A 354 13.68 -8.85 26.16
CA LEU A 354 12.57 -9.16 27.07
C LEU A 354 12.77 -10.50 27.80
N LYS A 355 13.35 -11.51 27.14
CA LYS A 355 13.71 -12.79 27.77
C LYS A 355 14.79 -12.61 28.86
N THR A 356 15.79 -11.74 28.64
CA THR A 356 16.81 -11.46 29.66
C THR A 356 16.22 -10.75 30.88
N LEU A 357 15.11 -10.05 30.72
CA LEU A 357 14.33 -9.42 31.79
C LEU A 357 13.37 -10.42 32.48
N GLY A 358 13.40 -11.72 32.14
CA GLY A 358 12.61 -12.77 32.80
C GLY A 358 11.18 -12.90 32.26
N VAL A 359 10.84 -12.25 31.12
CA VAL A 359 9.49 -12.37 30.54
C VAL A 359 9.29 -13.77 29.95
N SER A 360 8.22 -14.45 30.37
CA SER A 360 7.88 -15.80 29.91
C SER A 360 7.43 -15.80 28.42
N ARG A 361 7.51 -16.96 27.75
CA ARG A 361 7.06 -17.11 26.37
C ARG A 361 5.60 -16.75 26.17
N LEU A 362 4.74 -17.12 27.11
CA LEU A 362 3.32 -16.83 27.06
C LEU A 362 3.03 -15.34 27.23
N GLN A 363 3.79 -14.65 28.07
CA GLN A 363 3.72 -13.21 28.21
C GLN A 363 4.19 -12.49 26.94
N LEU A 364 5.29 -12.93 26.32
CA LEU A 364 5.75 -12.42 25.03
C LEU A 364 4.70 -12.57 23.93
N PHE A 365 4.04 -13.73 23.88
CA PHE A 365 2.95 -13.97 22.92
C PHE A 365 1.77 -13.00 23.15
N LYS A 366 1.35 -12.81 24.41
CA LYS A 366 0.31 -11.85 24.77
C LYS A 366 0.68 -10.41 24.37
N ILE A 367 1.94 -9.99 24.60
CA ILE A 367 2.42 -8.66 24.18
C ILE A 367 2.31 -8.50 22.65
N ARG A 368 2.71 -9.53 21.88
CA ARG A 368 2.64 -9.49 20.42
C ARG A 368 1.21 -9.45 19.87
N ILE A 369 0.28 -10.16 20.50
CA ILE A 369 -1.16 -10.04 20.19
C ILE A 369 -1.66 -8.63 20.53
N GLY A 370 -1.29 -8.08 21.69
CA GLY A 370 -1.63 -6.72 22.08
C GLY A 370 -1.15 -5.68 21.04
N GLU A 371 0.09 -5.80 20.58
CA GLU A 371 0.63 -4.96 19.50
C GLU A 371 -0.21 -5.08 18.21
N ALA A 372 -0.57 -6.32 17.81
CA ALA A 372 -1.38 -6.56 16.60
C ALA A 372 -2.76 -5.90 16.72
N ILE A 373 -3.40 -5.97 17.88
CA ILE A 373 -4.69 -5.33 18.14
C ILE A 373 -4.55 -3.80 18.07
N ILE A 374 -3.53 -3.22 18.70
CA ILE A 374 -3.29 -1.77 18.65
C ILE A 374 -3.07 -1.31 17.21
N HIS A 375 -2.25 -2.04 16.44
CA HIS A 375 -2.06 -1.76 15.01
C HIS A 375 -3.38 -1.75 14.25
N SER A 376 -4.22 -2.76 14.46
CA SER A 376 -5.49 -2.91 13.77
C SER A 376 -6.47 -1.78 14.12
N VAL A 377 -6.55 -1.40 15.39
CA VAL A 377 -7.38 -0.27 15.84
C VAL A 377 -6.91 1.05 15.21
N LEU A 378 -5.61 1.28 15.12
CA LEU A 378 -5.07 2.48 14.48
C LEU A 378 -5.38 2.53 12.98
N ILE A 379 -5.28 1.39 12.26
CA ILE A 379 -5.64 1.29 10.85
C ILE A 379 -7.12 1.63 10.66
N LEU A 380 -7.99 1.05 11.49
CA LEU A 380 -9.42 1.31 11.46
C LEU A 380 -9.73 2.79 11.66
N LEU A 381 -9.16 3.42 12.70
CA LEU A 381 -9.40 4.83 12.98
C LEU A 381 -8.98 5.74 11.81
N VAL A 382 -7.82 5.48 11.21
CA VAL A 382 -7.37 6.23 10.03
C VAL A 382 -8.31 6.00 8.85
N SER A 383 -8.69 4.76 8.57
CA SER A 383 -9.62 4.43 7.49
C SER A 383 -10.99 5.10 7.68
N VAL A 384 -11.54 5.07 8.89
CA VAL A 384 -12.82 5.72 9.22
C VAL A 384 -12.77 7.21 8.97
N ILE A 385 -11.70 7.90 9.41
CA ILE A 385 -11.55 9.35 9.22
C ILE A 385 -11.59 9.72 7.73
N PHE A 386 -10.88 8.98 6.87
CA PHE A 386 -10.84 9.28 5.44
C PHE A 386 -12.11 8.84 4.70
N ASN A 387 -12.69 7.70 5.06
CA ASN A 387 -13.90 7.20 4.41
C ASN A 387 -15.18 7.94 4.82
N LEU A 388 -15.19 8.63 5.98
CA LEU A 388 -16.26 9.57 6.32
C LEU A 388 -16.44 10.63 5.23
N ILE A 389 -15.36 11.09 4.62
CA ILE A 389 -15.41 12.09 3.55
C ILE A 389 -16.08 11.50 2.31
N ILE A 390 -15.72 10.26 1.95
CA ILE A 390 -16.35 9.55 0.83
C ILE A 390 -17.85 9.34 1.12
N LEU A 391 -18.19 8.95 2.35
CA LEU A 391 -19.58 8.75 2.75
C LEU A 391 -20.41 10.04 2.59
N ILE A 392 -19.88 11.17 3.04
CA ILE A 392 -20.53 12.48 2.89
C ILE A 392 -20.74 12.81 1.42
N LEU A 393 -19.72 12.61 0.57
CA LEU A 393 -19.82 12.91 -0.86
C LEU A 393 -20.81 11.99 -1.59
N VAL A 394 -20.80 10.70 -1.27
CA VAL A 394 -21.74 9.71 -1.83
C VAL A 394 -23.18 10.08 -1.38
N SER A 395 -23.36 10.49 -0.13
CA SER A 395 -24.65 10.97 0.37
C SER A 395 -25.15 12.20 -0.38
N LEU A 396 -24.28 13.18 -0.64
CA LEU A 396 -24.62 14.37 -1.42
C LEU A 396 -24.99 14.02 -2.86
N ILE A 397 -24.23 13.12 -3.53
CA ILE A 397 -24.54 12.65 -4.86
C ILE A 397 -25.91 11.96 -4.89
N GLY A 398 -26.19 11.10 -3.89
CA GLY A 398 -27.49 10.45 -3.75
C GLY A 398 -28.64 11.45 -3.64
N GLN A 399 -28.50 12.48 -2.82
CA GLN A 399 -29.48 13.56 -2.68
C GLN A 399 -29.70 14.32 -4.00
N PHE A 400 -28.63 14.61 -4.74
CA PHE A 400 -28.72 15.29 -6.04
C PHE A 400 -29.44 14.43 -7.09
N LEU A 401 -29.33 13.10 -7.00
CA LEU A 401 -30.04 12.15 -7.87
C LEU A 401 -31.47 11.83 -7.37
N GLY A 402 -31.92 12.47 -6.28
CA GLY A 402 -33.25 12.24 -5.70
C GLY A 402 -33.37 10.94 -4.89
N ARG A 403 -32.25 10.40 -4.41
CA ARG A 403 -32.19 9.20 -3.57
C ARG A 403 -31.78 9.56 -2.14
N SER A 404 -32.54 9.18 -1.16
CA SER A 404 -32.29 9.49 0.25
C SER A 404 -31.55 8.40 1.04
N LEU A 405 -31.56 7.17 0.57
CA LEU A 405 -30.96 6.04 1.28
C LEU A 405 -29.57 5.73 0.75
N VAL A 406 -28.59 5.84 1.62
CA VAL A 406 -27.20 5.44 1.39
C VAL A 406 -26.93 4.13 2.11
N ASP A 407 -26.41 3.15 1.41
CA ASP A 407 -25.97 1.89 2.02
C ASP A 407 -24.64 2.08 2.75
N ILE A 408 -24.68 2.01 4.08
CA ILE A 408 -23.54 2.19 4.97
C ILE A 408 -22.75 0.86 5.15
N SER A 409 -23.27 -0.27 4.69
CA SER A 409 -22.64 -1.58 4.87
C SER A 409 -21.23 -1.63 4.30
N GLY A 410 -21.00 -1.00 3.14
CA GLY A 410 -19.69 -0.83 2.52
C GLY A 410 -18.67 -0.06 3.37
N PHE A 411 -19.11 0.71 4.35
CA PHE A 411 -18.23 1.46 5.23
C PHE A 411 -17.58 0.59 6.32
N TRP A 412 -18.35 -0.32 6.93
CA TRP A 412 -17.91 -1.12 8.09
C TRP A 412 -17.38 -2.50 7.72
N GLN A 413 -18.11 -3.21 6.85
CA GLN A 413 -17.84 -4.62 6.57
C GLN A 413 -16.44 -4.88 6.01
N PRO A 414 -15.96 -4.17 4.96
CA PRO A 414 -14.65 -4.43 4.41
C PRO A 414 -13.53 -4.10 5.39
N SER A 415 -13.69 -3.01 6.14
CA SER A 415 -12.69 -2.59 7.14
C SER A 415 -12.56 -3.62 8.25
N LEU A 416 -13.65 -4.18 8.76
CA LEU A 416 -13.64 -5.20 9.80
C LEU A 416 -13.04 -6.53 9.30
N ILE A 417 -13.37 -6.95 8.07
CA ILE A 417 -12.81 -8.18 7.47
C ILE A 417 -11.29 -8.03 7.32
N VAL A 418 -10.81 -6.93 6.74
CA VAL A 418 -9.37 -6.73 6.54
C VAL A 418 -8.63 -6.63 7.88
N ILE A 419 -9.23 -5.99 8.88
CA ILE A 419 -8.65 -5.89 10.23
C ILE A 419 -8.56 -7.26 10.90
N SER A 420 -9.62 -8.07 10.84
CA SER A 420 -9.60 -9.41 11.41
C SER A 420 -8.53 -10.28 10.76
N LEU A 421 -8.41 -10.23 9.44
CA LEU A 421 -7.36 -10.92 8.69
C LEU A 421 -5.98 -10.42 9.08
N LEU A 422 -5.78 -9.12 9.26
CA LEU A 422 -4.51 -8.54 9.71
C LEU A 422 -4.13 -9.01 11.11
N VAL A 423 -5.07 -9.01 12.06
CA VAL A 423 -4.81 -9.52 13.44
C VAL A 423 -4.39 -10.97 13.39
N ILE A 424 -5.10 -11.81 12.64
CA ILE A 424 -4.77 -13.23 12.49
C ILE A 424 -3.37 -13.39 11.88
N PHE A 425 -3.12 -12.70 10.77
CA PHE A 425 -1.84 -12.77 10.07
C PHE A 425 -0.66 -12.32 10.94
N TYR A 426 -0.79 -11.18 11.63
CA TYR A 426 0.23 -10.68 12.55
C TYR A 426 0.46 -11.64 13.74
N SER A 427 -0.61 -12.20 14.30
CA SER A 427 -0.52 -13.15 15.39
C SER A 427 0.19 -14.43 14.99
N ILE A 428 -0.11 -14.96 13.80
CA ILE A 428 0.54 -16.16 13.25
C ILE A 428 2.03 -15.89 12.97
N THR A 429 2.35 -14.82 12.25
CA THR A 429 3.74 -14.54 11.85
C THR A 429 4.61 -14.24 13.06
N LYS A 430 4.15 -13.42 13.99
CA LYS A 430 4.89 -13.11 15.22
C LYS A 430 4.94 -14.29 16.20
N GLY A 431 3.90 -15.10 16.26
CA GLY A 431 3.89 -16.36 17.01
C GLY A 431 4.90 -17.37 16.47
N PHE A 432 4.97 -17.53 15.14
CA PHE A 432 5.92 -18.43 14.48
C PHE A 432 7.39 -18.07 14.81
N TYR A 433 7.72 -16.77 14.84
CA TYR A 433 9.08 -16.33 15.23
C TYR A 433 9.42 -16.63 16.69
N LEU A 434 8.44 -16.64 17.61
CA LEU A 434 8.67 -17.02 19.01
C LEU A 434 9.03 -18.51 19.15
N PHE A 435 8.51 -19.37 18.27
CA PHE A 435 8.83 -20.80 18.25
C PHE A 435 10.19 -21.10 17.61
N ILE A 436 10.58 -20.37 16.56
CA ILE A 436 11.87 -20.55 15.87
C ILE A 436 13.05 -19.98 16.68
N SER A 437 12.83 -18.98 17.51
CA SER A 437 13.88 -18.37 18.35
C SER A 437 14.29 -19.25 19.55
N ARG A 438 14.50 -20.57 19.31
CA ARG A 438 15.15 -21.49 20.23
C ARG A 438 16.62 -21.19 20.40
#